data_3b3c4ea1004dafc582def678ea4b48f1
#
_entry.id   3b3c4ea1004dafc582def678ea4b48f1
#
_cell.length_a   1.000
_cell.length_b   1.000
_cell.length_c   1.000
_cell.angle_alpha   90.00
_cell.angle_beta   90.00
_cell.angle_gamma   90.00
#
_symmetry.space_group_name_H-M   'P 1'
#
loop_
_entity.id
_entity.type
_entity.pdbx_description
1 polymer ?
#
loop_
_entity_poly.entity_id
_entity_poly.type
_entity_poly.pdbx_seq_one_letter_code
_entity_poly.pdbx_strand_id
1 'polypeptide(L)'
;IRDATTTDADGNVIPLVLSEEVVVSSTRTPEPARADSWFLRFLLVGVGLGGLLAWSGTKAASGSKPLSALFGTMAAAWSLLAGIFGLVLVLVLLTDHWSMTWNETVLLLNPVSLGLVFLAPFAAMGRTKAGVRAALLSKVVAGIALVGLVAQVMPSTPQSTWMLIAFFLPIPLGVAFGLHRLARTATSS
;
A
#
# COMPACT_ATOMS: atom_id res chain seq x y z
N ILE A 1 32.67 -1.08 -8.04
CA ILE A 1 33.47 0.18 -8.18
C ILE A 1 34.97 -0.16 -8.36
N ARG A 2 35.50 -1.21 -7.70
CA ARG A 2 36.94 -1.59 -7.84
C ARG A 2 37.37 -1.82 -9.29
N ASP A 3 36.49 -2.44 -10.09
CA ASP A 3 36.77 -2.80 -11.49
C ASP A 3 36.27 -1.72 -12.47
N ALA A 4 35.84 -0.55 -11.97
CA ALA A 4 35.40 0.54 -12.82
C ALA A 4 36.62 1.20 -13.50
N THR A 5 36.45 1.50 -14.77
CA THR A 5 37.48 2.17 -15.58
C THR A 5 36.94 3.51 -16.09
N THR A 6 37.87 4.43 -16.37
CA THR A 6 37.57 5.71 -17.04
C THR A 6 38.60 5.90 -18.20
N THR A 7 38.34 6.89 -19.02
CA THR A 7 39.28 7.24 -20.12
C THR A 7 40.01 8.53 -19.75
N ASP A 8 41.32 8.54 -19.85
CA ASP A 8 42.14 9.74 -19.62
C ASP A 8 42.02 10.72 -20.80
N ALA A 9 42.71 11.87 -20.69
CA ALA A 9 42.70 12.90 -21.72
C ALA A 9 43.33 12.44 -23.05
N ASP A 10 44.18 11.42 -23.00
CA ASP A 10 44.87 10.85 -24.17
C ASP A 10 44.11 9.68 -24.79
N GLY A 11 42.95 9.33 -24.26
CA GLY A 11 42.05 8.26 -24.75
C GLY A 11 42.38 6.87 -24.21
N ASN A 12 43.30 6.72 -23.25
CA ASN A 12 43.63 5.43 -22.66
C ASN A 12 42.63 5.05 -21.58
N VAL A 13 42.23 3.76 -21.55
CA VAL A 13 41.41 3.22 -20.49
C VAL A 13 42.24 2.99 -19.24
N ILE A 14 41.91 3.70 -18.17
CA ILE A 14 42.61 3.62 -16.88
C ILE A 14 41.64 3.17 -15.78
N PRO A 15 42.11 2.43 -14.74
CA PRO A 15 41.27 2.10 -13.62
C PRO A 15 40.83 3.35 -12.85
N LEU A 16 39.58 3.41 -12.46
CA LEU A 16 39.05 4.53 -11.68
C LEU A 16 39.61 4.55 -10.26
N VAL A 17 39.96 3.37 -9.72
CA VAL A 17 40.62 3.20 -8.42
C VAL A 17 42.08 2.83 -8.65
N LEU A 18 43.00 3.75 -8.40
CA LEU A 18 44.43 3.54 -8.59
C LEU A 18 45.07 2.78 -7.42
N SER A 19 44.61 3.00 -6.22
CA SER A 19 45.05 2.28 -5.02
C SER A 19 43.95 2.17 -4.01
N GLU A 20 43.95 1.11 -3.24
CA GLU A 20 42.99 0.88 -2.13
C GLU A 20 43.80 0.46 -0.90
N GLU A 21 43.58 1.18 0.21
CA GLU A 21 44.15 0.83 1.49
C GLU A 21 43.06 0.52 2.49
N VAL A 22 43.14 -0.65 3.15
CA VAL A 22 42.21 -1.03 4.22
C VAL A 22 42.70 -0.40 5.51
N VAL A 23 42.18 0.77 5.85
CA VAL A 23 42.56 1.53 7.06
C VAL A 23 42.04 0.83 8.32
N VAL A 24 40.83 0.24 8.24
CA VAL A 24 40.23 -0.51 9.34
C VAL A 24 39.48 -1.72 8.78
N SER A 25 39.82 -2.91 9.28
CA SER A 25 39.06 -4.12 8.98
C SER A 25 37.79 -4.17 9.84
N SER A 26 36.62 -4.27 9.22
CA SER A 26 35.38 -4.44 9.95
C SER A 26 35.32 -5.83 10.60
N THR A 27 35.02 -5.87 11.91
CA THR A 27 34.71 -7.10 12.63
C THR A 27 33.21 -7.47 12.53
N ARG A 28 32.43 -6.70 11.78
CA ARG A 28 31.01 -6.99 11.52
C ARG A 28 30.86 -8.27 10.70
N THR A 29 29.86 -9.05 11.05
CA THR A 29 29.41 -10.15 10.20
C THR A 29 29.10 -9.60 8.81
N PRO A 30 29.66 -10.18 7.72
CA PRO A 30 29.34 -9.75 6.37
C PRO A 30 27.83 -9.75 6.14
N GLU A 31 27.33 -8.70 5.48
CA GLU A 31 25.93 -8.67 5.08
C GLU A 31 25.63 -9.84 4.14
N PRO A 32 24.47 -10.49 4.27
CA PRO A 32 24.11 -11.58 3.37
C PRO A 32 24.06 -11.07 1.93
N ALA A 33 24.58 -11.86 1.01
CA ALA A 33 24.66 -11.52 -0.41
C ALA A 33 23.29 -11.23 -1.06
N ARG A 34 22.22 -11.69 -0.42
CA ARG A 34 20.82 -11.38 -0.78
C ARG A 34 20.03 -11.14 0.50
N ALA A 35 19.24 -10.06 0.51
CA ALA A 35 18.24 -9.83 1.54
C ALA A 35 17.16 -10.90 1.48
N ASP A 36 16.71 -11.37 2.65
CA ASP A 36 15.58 -12.30 2.75
C ASP A 36 14.33 -11.68 2.11
N SER A 37 13.64 -12.46 1.29
CA SER A 37 12.37 -12.01 0.72
C SER A 37 11.26 -12.10 1.77
N TRP A 38 10.73 -10.97 2.17
CA TRP A 38 9.59 -10.85 3.06
C TRP A 38 8.24 -10.88 2.32
N PHE A 39 8.25 -11.05 1.01
CA PHE A 39 7.06 -10.97 0.16
C PHE A 39 5.93 -11.88 0.65
N LEU A 40 6.23 -13.17 0.90
CA LEU A 40 5.20 -14.11 1.37
C LEU A 40 4.61 -13.72 2.72
N ARG A 41 5.44 -13.23 3.65
CA ARG A 41 4.97 -12.78 4.97
C ARG A 41 4.04 -11.58 4.84
N PHE A 42 4.40 -10.58 4.03
CA PHE A 42 3.54 -9.42 3.75
C PHE A 42 2.25 -9.83 3.04
N LEU A 43 2.31 -10.74 2.07
CA LEU A 43 1.14 -11.27 1.38
C LEU A 43 0.18 -11.97 2.34
N LEU A 44 0.68 -12.85 3.20
CA LEU A 44 -0.16 -13.58 4.17
C LEU A 44 -0.84 -12.62 5.15
N VAL A 45 -0.13 -11.60 5.64
CA VAL A 45 -0.71 -10.59 6.55
C VAL A 45 -1.74 -9.74 5.80
N GLY A 46 -1.41 -9.27 4.61
CA GLY A 46 -2.32 -8.47 3.78
C GLY A 46 -3.60 -9.22 3.43
N VAL A 47 -3.47 -10.46 2.95
CA VAL A 47 -4.62 -11.34 2.63
C VAL A 47 -5.42 -11.69 3.89
N GLY A 48 -4.75 -11.94 5.02
CA GLY A 48 -5.40 -12.19 6.30
C GLY A 48 -6.25 -11.01 6.76
N LEU A 49 -5.71 -9.80 6.72
CA LEU A 49 -6.44 -8.56 7.09
C LEU A 49 -7.57 -8.25 6.10
N GLY A 50 -7.29 -8.33 4.80
CA GLY A 50 -8.30 -8.12 3.76
C GLY A 50 -9.42 -9.17 3.84
N GLY A 51 -9.07 -10.43 4.06
CA GLY A 51 -10.02 -11.53 4.25
C GLY A 51 -10.88 -11.35 5.50
N LEU A 52 -10.30 -10.92 6.63
CA LEU A 52 -11.01 -10.62 7.86
C LEU A 52 -12.03 -9.47 7.65
N LEU A 53 -11.64 -8.43 6.92
CA LEU A 53 -12.54 -7.32 6.57
C LEU A 53 -13.67 -7.79 5.65
N ALA A 54 -13.39 -8.58 4.62
CA ALA A 54 -14.40 -9.12 3.73
C ALA A 54 -15.39 -10.05 4.48
N TRP A 55 -14.86 -10.93 5.33
CA TRP A 55 -15.65 -11.84 6.15
C TRP A 55 -16.52 -11.11 7.17
N SER A 56 -15.92 -10.19 7.97
CA SER A 56 -16.67 -9.43 8.98
C SER A 56 -17.72 -8.52 8.34
N GLY A 57 -17.43 -7.90 7.19
CA GLY A 57 -18.41 -7.13 6.42
C GLY A 57 -19.58 -7.98 5.90
N THR A 58 -19.30 -9.22 5.46
CA THR A 58 -20.37 -10.16 5.04
C THR A 58 -21.26 -10.56 6.23
N LYS A 59 -20.68 -10.84 7.38
CA LYS A 59 -21.41 -11.18 8.60
C LYS A 59 -22.18 -9.97 9.17
N ALA A 60 -21.62 -8.77 9.04
CA ALA A 60 -22.31 -7.52 9.34
C ALA A 60 -23.56 -7.36 8.47
N ALA A 61 -23.48 -7.62 7.18
CA ALA A 61 -24.60 -7.59 6.24
C ALA A 61 -25.68 -8.64 6.58
N SER A 62 -25.32 -9.75 7.22
CA SER A 62 -26.26 -10.75 7.73
C SER A 62 -26.87 -10.40 9.11
N GLY A 63 -26.67 -9.18 9.64
CA GLY A 63 -27.28 -8.68 10.87
C GLY A 63 -26.47 -8.91 12.15
N SER A 64 -25.22 -9.38 12.08
CA SER A 64 -24.36 -9.57 13.26
C SER A 64 -23.87 -8.23 13.80
N LYS A 65 -24.45 -7.72 14.88
CA LYS A 65 -24.06 -6.46 15.52
C LYS A 65 -22.58 -6.40 15.95
N PRO A 66 -21.99 -7.43 16.61
CA PRO A 66 -20.59 -7.36 17.01
C PRO A 66 -19.65 -7.31 15.81
N LEU A 67 -19.97 -8.04 14.73
CA LEU A 67 -19.16 -8.02 13.51
C LEU A 67 -19.38 -6.74 12.68
N SER A 68 -20.55 -6.10 12.79
CA SER A 68 -20.76 -4.75 12.24
C SER A 68 -19.85 -3.75 12.92
N ALA A 69 -19.76 -3.75 14.26
CA ALA A 69 -18.88 -2.87 15.00
C ALA A 69 -17.42 -3.15 14.66
N LEU A 70 -16.99 -4.41 14.66
CA LEU A 70 -15.63 -4.81 14.29
C LEU A 70 -15.28 -4.33 12.88
N PHE A 71 -16.12 -4.63 11.89
CA PHE A 71 -15.90 -4.22 10.50
C PHE A 71 -15.81 -2.70 10.36
N GLY A 72 -16.77 -1.95 10.94
CA GLY A 72 -16.79 -0.50 10.87
C GLY A 72 -15.56 0.13 11.48
N THR A 73 -15.12 -0.36 12.66
CA THR A 73 -13.90 0.13 13.34
C THR A 73 -12.64 -0.20 12.56
N MET A 74 -12.48 -1.44 12.09
CA MET A 74 -11.29 -1.84 11.31
C MET A 74 -11.20 -1.08 9.98
N ALA A 75 -12.32 -0.93 9.28
CA ALA A 75 -12.38 -0.19 8.02
C ALA A 75 -12.06 1.30 8.24
N ALA A 76 -12.56 1.91 9.32
CA ALA A 76 -12.25 3.29 9.66
C ALA A 76 -10.78 3.47 10.05
N ALA A 77 -10.25 2.60 10.91
CA ALA A 77 -8.85 2.65 11.35
C ALA A 77 -7.89 2.50 10.16
N TRP A 78 -8.14 1.51 9.30
CA TRP A 78 -7.37 1.34 8.07
C TRP A 78 -7.44 2.58 7.17
N SER A 79 -8.64 3.11 6.94
CA SER A 79 -8.87 4.26 6.07
C SER A 79 -8.20 5.52 6.61
N LEU A 80 -8.16 5.68 7.93
CA LEU A 80 -7.44 6.77 8.59
C LEU A 80 -5.93 6.67 8.36
N LEU A 81 -5.35 5.49 8.60
CA LEU A 81 -3.93 5.24 8.38
C LEU A 81 -3.56 5.45 6.91
N ALA A 82 -4.24 4.77 6.00
CA ALA A 82 -3.99 4.86 4.58
C ALA A 82 -4.17 6.29 4.05
N GLY A 83 -5.17 7.00 4.55
CA GLY A 83 -5.46 8.36 4.14
C GLY A 83 -4.45 9.37 4.66
N ILE A 84 -4.01 9.28 5.92
CA ILE A 84 -2.97 10.16 6.49
C ILE A 84 -1.64 9.93 5.77
N PHE A 85 -1.19 8.67 5.64
CA PHE A 85 0.04 8.37 4.93
C PHE A 85 -0.05 8.81 3.46
N GLY A 86 -1.19 8.59 2.81
CA GLY A 86 -1.45 9.07 1.45
C GLY A 86 -1.36 10.58 1.33
N LEU A 87 -1.90 11.32 2.31
CA LEU A 87 -1.79 12.79 2.34
C LEU A 87 -0.33 13.23 2.49
N VAL A 88 0.43 12.60 3.40
CA VAL A 88 1.86 12.86 3.56
C VAL A 88 2.62 12.61 2.25
N LEU A 89 2.34 11.48 1.59
CA LEU A 89 2.97 11.17 0.30
C LEU A 89 2.64 12.21 -0.77
N VAL A 90 1.37 12.67 -0.86
CA VAL A 90 0.98 13.74 -1.78
C VAL A 90 1.71 15.04 -1.46
N LEU A 91 1.84 15.41 -0.18
CA LEU A 91 2.58 16.60 0.21
C LEU A 91 4.07 16.50 -0.17
N VAL A 92 4.67 15.33 -0.03
CA VAL A 92 6.06 15.08 -0.45
C VAL A 92 6.22 15.21 -1.97
N LEU A 93 5.23 14.80 -2.77
CA LEU A 93 5.25 15.01 -4.24
C LEU A 93 5.28 16.49 -4.63
N LEU A 94 4.85 17.39 -3.75
CA LEU A 94 4.87 18.84 -3.97
C LEU A 94 6.19 19.49 -3.57
N THR A 95 7.16 18.72 -3.07
CA THR A 95 8.50 19.20 -2.68
C THR A 95 9.52 18.92 -3.77
N ASP A 96 10.65 19.66 -3.76
CA ASP A 96 11.74 19.49 -4.73
C ASP A 96 12.62 18.25 -4.49
N HIS A 97 12.17 17.31 -3.66
CA HIS A 97 12.88 16.05 -3.41
C HIS A 97 12.63 15.09 -4.57
N TRP A 98 13.39 15.24 -5.64
CA TRP A 98 13.24 14.47 -6.90
C TRP A 98 13.23 12.94 -6.67
N SER A 99 13.98 12.43 -5.68
CA SER A 99 14.02 11.00 -5.33
C SER A 99 12.69 10.46 -4.76
N MET A 100 11.77 11.36 -4.35
CA MET A 100 10.46 11.02 -3.78
C MET A 100 9.30 11.41 -4.69
N THR A 101 9.55 12.13 -5.79
CA THR A 101 8.50 12.64 -6.70
C THR A 101 7.76 11.54 -7.45
N TRP A 102 8.31 10.34 -7.56
CA TRP A 102 7.69 9.19 -8.22
C TRP A 102 7.41 8.06 -7.23
N ASN A 103 6.74 8.37 -6.13
CA ASN A 103 6.38 7.37 -5.14
C ASN A 103 5.01 6.75 -5.45
N GLU A 104 5.01 5.60 -6.13
CA GLU A 104 3.80 4.85 -6.51
C GLU A 104 3.01 4.33 -5.31
N THR A 105 3.60 4.33 -4.11
CA THR A 105 2.92 3.93 -2.87
C THR A 105 1.72 4.83 -2.58
N VAL A 106 1.66 6.06 -3.13
CA VAL A 106 0.49 6.94 -3.04
C VAL A 106 -0.77 6.33 -3.66
N LEU A 107 -0.63 5.41 -4.62
CA LEU A 107 -1.75 4.68 -5.20
C LEU A 107 -2.30 3.61 -4.25
N LEU A 108 -1.45 3.03 -3.42
CA LEU A 108 -1.85 2.04 -2.40
C LEU A 108 -2.37 2.71 -1.12
N LEU A 109 -1.70 3.79 -0.71
CA LEU A 109 -2.05 4.60 0.45
C LEU A 109 -2.49 5.98 -0.05
N ASN A 110 -3.77 6.16 -0.31
CA ASN A 110 -4.26 7.39 -0.94
C ASN A 110 -5.18 8.21 -0.02
N PRO A 111 -5.13 9.55 -0.10
CA PRO A 111 -5.90 10.43 0.80
C PRO A 111 -7.41 10.32 0.61
N VAL A 112 -7.89 9.79 -0.52
CA VAL A 112 -9.32 9.56 -0.78
C VAL A 112 -9.92 8.60 0.26
N SER A 113 -9.09 7.73 0.85
CA SER A 113 -9.47 6.83 1.93
C SER A 113 -10.03 7.55 3.16
N LEU A 114 -9.64 8.81 3.44
CA LEU A 114 -10.15 9.60 4.58
C LEU A 114 -11.68 9.72 4.59
N GLY A 115 -12.31 9.75 3.43
CA GLY A 115 -13.77 9.76 3.35
C GLY A 115 -14.45 8.51 3.93
N LEU A 116 -13.75 7.38 4.00
CA LEU A 116 -14.26 6.14 4.59
C LEU A 116 -14.18 6.12 6.12
N VAL A 117 -13.39 7.01 6.75
CA VAL A 117 -13.24 7.07 8.22
C VAL A 117 -14.60 7.24 8.90
N PHE A 118 -15.47 8.06 8.32
CA PHE A 118 -16.82 8.28 8.84
C PHE A 118 -17.87 7.42 8.12
N LEU A 119 -17.75 7.26 6.81
CA LEU A 119 -18.75 6.54 6.03
C LEU A 119 -18.82 5.06 6.37
N ALA A 120 -17.70 4.38 6.64
CA ALA A 120 -17.68 2.95 6.93
C ALA A 120 -18.37 2.60 8.27
N PRO A 121 -18.11 3.29 9.41
CA PRO A 121 -18.87 3.08 10.64
C PRO A 121 -20.37 3.35 10.48
N PHE A 122 -20.76 4.44 9.80
CA PHE A 122 -22.15 4.75 9.59
C PHE A 122 -22.86 3.71 8.70
N ALA A 123 -22.15 3.17 7.70
CA ALA A 123 -22.64 2.05 6.90
C ALA A 123 -22.85 0.79 7.77
N ALA A 124 -21.88 0.49 8.64
CA ALA A 124 -21.94 -0.64 9.57
C ALA A 124 -23.07 -0.50 10.61
N MET A 125 -23.47 0.73 10.97
CA MET A 125 -24.64 1.03 11.80
C MET A 125 -25.98 0.94 11.04
N GLY A 126 -25.99 0.51 9.78
CA GLY A 126 -27.20 0.33 8.98
C GLY A 126 -27.75 1.61 8.33
N ARG A 127 -26.98 2.71 8.28
CA ARG A 127 -27.42 3.94 7.61
C ARG A 127 -27.31 3.78 6.08
N THR A 128 -28.45 3.57 5.41
CA THR A 128 -28.53 3.25 3.97
C THR A 128 -27.79 4.25 3.09
N LYS A 129 -28.01 5.58 3.29
CA LYS A 129 -27.31 6.61 2.49
C LYS A 129 -25.78 6.55 2.67
N ALA A 130 -25.32 6.32 3.89
CA ALA A 130 -23.89 6.16 4.18
C ALA A 130 -23.35 4.87 3.55
N GLY A 131 -24.11 3.78 3.60
CA GLY A 131 -23.75 2.50 2.99
C GLY A 131 -23.49 2.60 1.48
N VAL A 132 -24.40 3.24 0.73
CA VAL A 132 -24.26 3.44 -0.72
C VAL A 132 -23.03 4.30 -1.04
N ARG A 133 -22.84 5.41 -0.33
CA ARG A 133 -21.68 6.31 -0.52
C ARG A 133 -20.37 5.62 -0.15
N ALA A 134 -20.34 4.88 0.97
CA ALA A 134 -19.17 4.12 1.41
C ALA A 134 -18.80 3.04 0.39
N ALA A 135 -19.78 2.30 -0.14
CA ALA A 135 -19.55 1.29 -1.16
C ALA A 135 -19.01 1.87 -2.47
N LEU A 136 -19.50 3.05 -2.89
CA LEU A 136 -18.95 3.72 -4.07
C LEU A 136 -17.52 4.19 -3.83
N LEU A 137 -17.29 4.90 -2.72
CA LEU A 137 -15.98 5.45 -2.40
C LEU A 137 -14.93 4.34 -2.22
N SER A 138 -15.30 3.23 -1.56
CA SER A 138 -14.38 2.09 -1.38
C SER A 138 -13.99 1.42 -2.69
N LYS A 139 -14.89 1.39 -3.69
CA LYS A 139 -14.55 0.93 -5.04
C LYS A 139 -13.56 1.86 -5.73
N VAL A 140 -13.70 3.17 -5.56
CA VAL A 140 -12.73 4.15 -6.08
C VAL A 140 -11.36 3.93 -5.43
N VAL A 141 -11.31 3.81 -4.09
CA VAL A 141 -10.07 3.54 -3.36
C VAL A 141 -9.41 2.24 -3.81
N ALA A 142 -10.19 1.16 -3.92
CA ALA A 142 -9.70 -0.14 -4.40
C ALA A 142 -9.24 -0.08 -5.87
N GLY A 143 -9.95 0.68 -6.71
CA GLY A 143 -9.58 0.91 -8.11
C GLY A 143 -8.24 1.65 -8.24
N ILE A 144 -8.02 2.69 -7.44
CA ILE A 144 -6.73 3.41 -7.38
C ILE A 144 -5.61 2.44 -6.96
N ALA A 145 -5.84 1.61 -5.95
CA ALA A 145 -4.84 0.62 -5.50
C ALA A 145 -4.54 -0.43 -6.59
N LEU A 146 -5.54 -0.85 -7.38
CA LEU A 146 -5.34 -1.73 -8.53
C LEU A 146 -4.54 -1.05 -9.65
N VAL A 147 -4.71 0.25 -9.86
CA VAL A 147 -3.85 1.01 -10.78
C VAL A 147 -2.39 0.94 -10.33
N GLY A 148 -2.12 1.00 -9.01
CA GLY A 148 -0.77 0.79 -8.45
C GLY A 148 -0.18 -0.58 -8.80
N LEU A 149 -1.00 -1.64 -8.77
CA LEU A 149 -0.57 -2.97 -9.22
C LEU A 149 -0.25 -2.99 -10.72
N VAL A 150 -1.11 -2.37 -11.55
CA VAL A 150 -0.90 -2.31 -13.00
C VAL A 150 0.36 -1.49 -13.33
N ALA A 151 0.55 -0.36 -12.66
CA ALA A 151 1.75 0.46 -12.82
C ALA A 151 3.02 -0.37 -12.58
N GLN A 152 3.04 -1.23 -11.54
CA GLN A 152 4.21 -2.03 -11.19
C GLN A 152 4.64 -3.04 -12.26
N VAL A 153 3.76 -3.48 -13.15
CA VAL A 153 4.11 -4.38 -14.26
C VAL A 153 4.57 -3.63 -15.52
N MET A 154 4.53 -2.29 -15.50
CA MET A 154 5.01 -1.47 -16.61
C MET A 154 6.54 -1.35 -16.57
N PRO A 155 7.24 -1.48 -17.73
CA PRO A 155 8.71 -1.41 -17.77
C PRO A 155 9.32 -0.07 -17.31
N SER A 156 8.50 0.99 -17.29
CA SER A 156 8.91 2.36 -16.97
C SER A 156 8.88 2.69 -15.47
N THR A 157 8.43 1.76 -14.62
CA THR A 157 8.33 2.04 -13.18
C THR A 157 9.70 1.93 -12.50
N PRO A 158 10.17 3.01 -11.84
CA PRO A 158 11.52 3.03 -11.28
C PRO A 158 11.65 2.28 -9.94
N GLN A 159 10.53 1.98 -9.28
CA GLN A 159 10.52 1.38 -7.93
C GLN A 159 9.92 -0.01 -7.92
N SER A 160 10.57 -0.95 -7.23
CA SER A 160 10.00 -2.27 -6.97
C SER A 160 9.21 -2.26 -5.67
N THR A 161 7.88 -2.15 -5.77
CA THR A 161 6.97 -2.05 -4.61
C THR A 161 6.16 -3.33 -4.35
N TRP A 162 6.57 -4.47 -4.90
CA TRP A 162 5.84 -5.75 -4.80
C TRP A 162 5.49 -6.16 -3.37
N MET A 163 6.39 -5.93 -2.40
CA MET A 163 6.12 -6.24 -0.99
C MET A 163 5.01 -5.34 -0.42
N LEU A 164 5.01 -4.06 -0.77
CA LEU A 164 3.98 -3.11 -0.34
C LEU A 164 2.63 -3.44 -0.98
N ILE A 165 2.62 -3.81 -2.27
CA ILE A 165 1.42 -4.26 -2.97
C ILE A 165 0.86 -5.52 -2.30
N ALA A 166 1.72 -6.51 -2.01
CA ALA A 166 1.31 -7.74 -1.36
C ALA A 166 0.65 -7.50 0.00
N PHE A 167 1.12 -6.52 0.76
CA PHE A 167 0.56 -6.16 2.05
C PHE A 167 -0.68 -5.25 1.94
N PHE A 168 -0.56 -4.15 1.20
CA PHE A 168 -1.58 -3.09 1.23
C PHE A 168 -2.78 -3.36 0.32
N LEU A 169 -2.59 -3.96 -0.86
CA LEU A 169 -3.68 -4.14 -1.84
C LEU A 169 -4.84 -5.01 -1.36
N PRO A 170 -4.64 -6.14 -0.65
CA PRO A 170 -5.77 -6.97 -0.22
C PRO A 170 -6.72 -6.25 0.74
N ILE A 171 -6.24 -5.26 1.51
CA ILE A 171 -7.03 -4.60 2.54
C ILE A 171 -8.13 -3.71 1.97
N PRO A 172 -7.88 -2.73 1.06
CA PRO A 172 -8.94 -1.95 0.43
C PRO A 172 -9.91 -2.81 -0.39
N LEU A 173 -9.44 -3.93 -0.98
CA LEU A 173 -10.33 -4.89 -1.63
C LEU A 173 -11.29 -5.54 -0.64
N GLY A 174 -10.81 -5.95 0.54
CA GLY A 174 -11.64 -6.49 1.61
C GLY A 174 -12.67 -5.48 2.15
N VAL A 175 -12.26 -4.21 2.33
CA VAL A 175 -13.15 -3.10 2.70
C VAL A 175 -14.24 -2.89 1.64
N ALA A 176 -13.85 -2.81 0.37
CA ALA A 176 -14.77 -2.59 -0.74
C ALA A 176 -15.78 -3.74 -0.86
N PHE A 177 -15.35 -4.98 -0.69
CA PHE A 177 -16.23 -6.14 -0.69
C PHE A 177 -17.23 -6.09 0.46
N GLY A 178 -16.77 -5.84 1.70
CA GLY A 178 -17.65 -5.76 2.88
C GLY A 178 -18.67 -4.64 2.77
N LEU A 179 -18.26 -3.43 2.37
CA LEU A 179 -19.16 -2.29 2.17
C LEU A 179 -20.18 -2.53 1.04
N HIS A 180 -19.75 -3.19 -0.04
CA HIS A 180 -20.67 -3.57 -1.10
C HIS A 180 -21.78 -4.53 -0.62
N ARG A 181 -21.43 -5.52 0.21
CA ARG A 181 -22.40 -6.45 0.80
C ARG A 181 -23.39 -5.71 1.70
N LEU A 182 -22.91 -4.80 2.57
CA LEU A 182 -23.76 -3.97 3.44
C LEU A 182 -24.71 -3.08 2.63
N ALA A 183 -24.23 -2.44 1.57
CA ALA A 183 -25.06 -1.56 0.74
C ALA A 183 -26.20 -2.34 0.05
N ARG A 184 -25.93 -3.56 -0.44
CA ARG A 184 -26.94 -4.40 -1.12
C ARG A 184 -28.06 -4.82 -0.18
N THR A 185 -27.75 -5.23 1.04
CA THR A 185 -28.80 -5.62 2.01
C THR A 185 -29.65 -4.43 2.47
N ALA A 186 -29.03 -3.23 2.60
CA ALA A 186 -29.75 -2.02 3.00
C ALA A 186 -30.71 -1.48 1.90
N THR A 187 -30.56 -1.89 0.64
CA THR A 187 -31.44 -1.47 -0.47
C THR A 187 -32.54 -2.50 -0.78
N SER A 188 -32.47 -3.70 -0.21
CA SER A 188 -33.43 -4.80 -0.42
C SER A 188 -34.47 -4.93 0.73
N SER A 189 -34.29 -4.20 1.82
CA SER A 189 -35.21 -4.06 2.96
C SER A 189 -36.09 -2.83 2.83
#